data_ac5f1cd669cda36298c5912479b2660d
#
_entry.id   ac5f1cd669cda36298c5912479b2660d
#
_cell.length_a   1.000
_cell.length_b   1.000
_cell.length_c   1.000
_cell.angle_alpha   90.00
_cell.angle_beta   90.00
_cell.angle_gamma   90.00
#
_symmetry.space_group_name_H-M   'P 1'
#
loop_
_entity.id
_entity.type
_entity.pdbx_description
1 polymer ?
#
loop_
_entity_poly.entity_id
_entity_poly.type
_entity_poly.pdbx_seq_one_letter_code
_entity_poly.pdbx_strand_id
1 'polypeptide(L)'
;LQKSKSKHLGYGNVVQIYFESGVQDMAANATILTEKMRAALRISSTSEKITEEINDCIAACKADLANDGVKRIDEKDGLIIRAVTLYCKAEFGYNNNAEKFRNSYDTLKMRLSMSQEYNTPIVSETDTKRRESGG
;
A
#
# COMPACT_ATOMS: atom_id res chain seq x y z
N LEU A 1 -13.82 -18.26 -19.25
CA LEU A 1 -13.62 -17.99 -19.22
C LEU A 1 -13.30 -18.05 -19.21
N GLN A 2 -13.26 -17.93 -18.95
CA GLN A 2 -12.95 -17.68 -18.77
C GLN A 2 -12.43 -17.65 -18.52
N LYS A 3 -12.35 -17.84 -18.22
CA LYS A 3 -11.94 -17.61 -17.79
C LYS A 3 -11.37 -17.62 -17.50
N SER A 4 -11.44 -17.85 -17.22
CA SER A 4 -10.96 -17.56 -16.88
C SER A 4 -10.42 -17.71 -16.45
N LYS A 5 -10.33 -17.81 -16.25
CA LYS A 5 -9.94 -17.63 -15.78
C LYS A 5 -9.24 -17.63 -15.42
N SER A 6 -9.21 -17.81 -15.21
CA SER A 6 -8.67 -17.48 -14.80
C SER A 6 -7.93 -17.42 -14.48
N LYS A 7 -7.67 -17.43 -14.24
CA LYS A 7 -7.18 -17.04 -13.85
C LYS A 7 -6.58 -17.06 -13.36
N HIS A 8 -6.41 -17.13 -12.85
CA HIS A 8 -6.11 -16.79 -12.32
C HIS A 8 -5.62 -16.96 -11.88
N LEU A 9 -5.41 -17.33 -11.66
CA LEU A 9 -5.17 -17.10 -11.17
C LEU A 9 -4.51 -17.05 -10.69
N GLY A 10 -4.24 -17.22 -10.49
CA GLY A 10 -3.76 -16.73 -9.97
C GLY A 10 -3.57 -16.53 -9.29
N TYR A 11 -3.54 -16.29 -8.82
CA TYR A 11 -3.71 -15.72 -8.19
C TYR A 11 -4.29 -15.89 -7.76
N GLY A 12 -4.46 -16.08 -7.99
CA GLY A 12 -5.27 -15.86 -7.87
C GLY A 12 -6.10 -16.25 -7.67
N ASN A 13 -6.17 -16.45 -7.34
CA ASN A 13 -7.10 -16.41 -7.25
C ASN A 13 -7.71 -16.11 -6.79
N VAL A 14 -7.60 -15.61 -6.53
CA VAL A 14 -8.42 -15.13 -6.42
C VAL A 14 -8.87 -14.61 -6.92
N VAL A 15 -8.78 -14.55 -7.24
CA VAL A 15 -9.40 -14.04 -7.87
C VAL A 15 -10.09 -14.44 -8.48
N GLN A 16 -10.09 -14.95 -8.77
CA GLN A 16 -10.78 -15.18 -9.43
C GLN A 16 -11.73 -15.52 -9.11
N ILE A 17 -12.01 -15.63 -8.31
CA ILE A 17 -12.94 -15.88 -8.10
C ILE A 17 -13.78 -15.26 -8.10
N TYR A 18 -13.94 -14.68 -8.10
CA TYR A 18 -14.75 -13.90 -8.29
C TYR A 18 -14.97 -13.56 -9.28
N PHE A 19 -14.63 -13.71 -9.88
CA PHE A 19 -14.83 -13.26 -10.81
C PHE A 19 -15.66 -13.66 -11.41
N GLU A 20 -15.91 -14.15 -11.27
CA GLU A 20 -16.70 -14.35 -11.88
C GLU A 20 -17.70 -13.63 -11.90
N SER A 21 -17.88 -13.29 -11.42
CA SER A 21 -18.66 -12.38 -11.43
C SER A 21 -18.21 -11.37 -11.58
N GLY A 22 -17.45 -11.41 -11.61
CA GLY A 22 -17.02 -10.56 -11.49
C GLY A 22 -16.60 -9.76 -11.88
N VAL A 23 -16.35 -9.65 -12.38
CA VAL A 23 -15.94 -8.73 -12.76
C VAL A 23 -15.77 -7.78 -11.96
N GLN A 24 -16.46 -7.51 -11.30
CA GLN A 24 -16.29 -6.59 -10.40
C GLN A 24 -15.25 -6.94 -9.50
N ASP A 25 -14.84 -8.05 -9.48
CA ASP A 25 -13.86 -8.40 -8.62
C ASP A 25 -12.64 -7.72 -8.74
N MET A 26 -12.33 -7.24 -9.86
CA MET A 26 -11.16 -6.54 -10.03
C MET A 26 -11.25 -5.27 -9.37
N ALA A 27 -12.34 -4.64 -9.45
CA ALA A 27 -12.50 -3.41 -8.77
C ALA A 27 -12.41 -3.64 -7.30
N ALA A 28 -12.72 -4.83 -6.87
CA ALA A 28 -12.65 -5.10 -5.47
C ALA A 28 -11.24 -5.09 -4.95
N ASN A 29 -10.24 -5.08 -5.80
CA ASN A 29 -8.87 -4.96 -5.33
C ASN A 29 -8.55 -3.56 -4.88
N ALA A 30 -9.41 -2.60 -5.12
CA ALA A 30 -9.16 -1.25 -4.65
C ALA A 30 -9.47 -1.17 -3.17
N THR A 31 -8.51 -0.71 -2.38
CA THR A 31 -8.69 -0.53 -0.96
C THR A 31 -8.91 0.94 -0.65
N ILE A 32 -9.14 1.26 0.61
CA ILE A 32 -9.27 2.65 1.01
C ILE A 32 -7.99 3.40 0.66
N LEU A 33 -6.84 2.77 0.87
CA LEU A 33 -5.58 3.41 0.55
C LEU A 33 -5.44 3.61 -0.95
N THR A 34 -5.90 2.65 -1.76
CA THR A 34 -5.89 2.80 -3.21
C THR A 34 -6.67 4.04 -3.63
N GLU A 35 -7.86 4.23 -3.05
CA GLU A 35 -8.67 5.37 -3.42
C GLU A 35 -8.09 6.68 -2.93
N LYS A 36 -7.42 6.68 -1.76
CA LYS A 36 -6.74 7.86 -1.31
C LYS A 36 -5.62 8.24 -2.26
N MET A 37 -4.88 7.27 -2.78
CA MET A 37 -3.82 7.55 -3.72
C MET A 37 -4.37 8.02 -5.05
N ARG A 38 -5.47 7.41 -5.51
CA ARG A 38 -6.10 7.86 -6.75
C ARG A 38 -6.47 9.34 -6.65
N ALA A 39 -7.05 9.72 -5.52
CA ALA A 39 -7.44 11.11 -5.30
C ALA A 39 -6.22 12.02 -5.19
N ALA A 40 -5.21 11.60 -4.47
CA ALA A 40 -4.00 12.42 -4.29
C ALA A 40 -3.27 12.65 -5.61
N LEU A 41 -3.31 11.66 -6.49
CA LEU A 41 -2.67 11.77 -7.80
C LEU A 41 -3.57 12.41 -8.83
N ARG A 42 -4.80 12.76 -8.44
CA ARG A 42 -5.76 13.40 -9.33
C ARG A 42 -6.06 12.54 -10.54
N ILE A 43 -6.15 11.24 -10.35
CA ILE A 43 -6.45 10.30 -11.41
C ILE A 43 -7.94 10.03 -11.40
N SER A 44 -8.62 10.39 -12.48
CA SER A 44 -10.06 10.18 -12.55
C SER A 44 -10.43 8.81 -13.08
N SER A 45 -9.50 8.13 -13.74
CA SER A 45 -9.79 6.81 -14.30
C SER A 45 -9.92 5.77 -13.20
N THR A 46 -10.95 4.93 -13.33
CA THR A 46 -11.13 3.81 -12.41
C THR A 46 -10.89 2.49 -13.12
N SER A 47 -10.18 2.52 -14.26
CA SER A 47 -9.93 1.30 -15.01
C SER A 47 -9.11 0.34 -14.16
N GLU A 48 -9.25 -0.93 -14.48
CA GLU A 48 -8.56 -1.96 -13.76
C GLU A 48 -7.05 -1.79 -13.86
N LYS A 49 -6.56 -1.44 -15.04
CA LYS A 49 -5.14 -1.26 -15.23
C LYS A 49 -4.57 -0.15 -14.35
N ILE A 50 -5.25 0.96 -14.30
CA ILE A 50 -4.79 2.08 -13.48
C ILE A 50 -4.85 1.70 -12.00
N THR A 51 -5.90 1.00 -11.61
CA THR A 51 -6.03 0.55 -10.23
C THR A 51 -4.87 -0.38 -9.86
N GLU A 52 -4.49 -1.27 -10.78
CA GLU A 52 -3.36 -2.15 -10.54
C GLU A 52 -2.06 -1.37 -10.40
N GLU A 53 -1.87 -0.37 -11.24
CA GLU A 53 -0.66 0.45 -11.15
C GLU A 53 -0.57 1.14 -9.80
N ILE A 54 -1.67 1.67 -9.33
CA ILE A 54 -1.68 2.33 -8.03
C ILE A 54 -1.38 1.32 -6.93
N ASN A 55 -2.01 0.15 -7.00
CA ASN A 55 -1.77 -0.88 -6.00
C ASN A 55 -0.31 -1.36 -6.01
N ASP A 56 0.27 -1.49 -7.19
CA ASP A 56 1.67 -1.89 -7.30
C ASP A 56 2.57 -0.85 -6.67
N CYS A 57 2.24 0.41 -6.87
CA CYS A 57 3.04 1.48 -6.30
C CYS A 57 2.94 1.47 -4.77
N ILE A 58 1.75 1.24 -4.24
CA ILE A 58 1.56 1.14 -2.80
C ILE A 58 2.38 -0.02 -2.24
N ALA A 59 2.33 -1.16 -2.92
CA ALA A 59 3.05 -2.34 -2.47
C ALA A 59 4.56 -2.10 -2.49
N ALA A 60 5.05 -1.44 -3.53
CA ALA A 60 6.46 -1.13 -3.64
C ALA A 60 6.92 -0.20 -2.51
N CYS A 61 6.07 0.77 -2.16
CA CYS A 61 6.39 1.68 -1.07
C CYS A 61 6.48 0.94 0.25
N LYS A 62 5.51 0.05 0.52
CA LYS A 62 5.53 -0.71 1.75
C LYS A 62 6.77 -1.59 1.84
N ALA A 63 7.15 -2.19 0.73
CA ALA A 63 8.36 -3.02 0.70
C ALA A 63 9.60 -2.17 0.96
N ASP A 64 9.64 -0.98 0.40
CA ASP A 64 10.78 -0.09 0.59
C ASP A 64 10.88 0.36 2.05
N LEU A 65 9.74 0.70 2.66
CA LEU A 65 9.74 1.07 4.06
C LEU A 65 10.21 -0.08 4.94
N ALA A 66 9.69 -1.27 4.67
CA ALA A 66 10.07 -2.45 5.45
C ALA A 66 11.55 -2.75 5.29
N ASN A 67 12.07 -2.57 4.09
CA ASN A 67 13.47 -2.85 3.82
C ASN A 67 14.38 -1.92 4.61
N ASP A 68 13.92 -0.71 4.90
CA ASP A 68 14.73 0.25 5.65
C ASP A 68 14.43 0.23 7.15
N GLY A 69 13.69 -0.76 7.62
CA GLY A 69 13.50 -0.95 9.05
C GLY A 69 12.20 -0.42 9.63
N VAL A 70 11.30 0.08 8.78
CA VAL A 70 9.99 0.52 9.26
C VAL A 70 9.12 -0.72 9.37
N LYS A 71 8.72 -1.08 10.59
CA LYS A 71 7.98 -2.32 10.81
C LYS A 71 6.51 -2.09 11.12
N ARG A 72 6.16 -0.89 11.59
CA ARG A 72 4.78 -0.59 11.86
C ARG A 72 4.18 0.12 10.64
N ILE A 73 3.74 -0.68 9.67
CA ILE A 73 3.20 -0.13 8.43
C ILE A 73 1.69 -0.30 8.46
N ASP A 74 1.03 0.66 9.10
CA ASP A 74 -0.40 0.64 9.30
C ASP A 74 -1.03 1.59 8.29
N GLU A 75 -1.91 1.06 7.45
CA GLU A 75 -2.53 1.84 6.39
C GLU A 75 -3.45 2.94 6.92
N LYS A 76 -3.76 2.92 8.20
CA LYS A 76 -4.58 3.96 8.80
C LYS A 76 -3.76 5.04 9.47
N ASP A 77 -2.46 4.83 9.60
CA ASP A 77 -1.59 5.79 10.26
C ASP A 77 -1.25 6.94 9.33
N GLY A 78 -1.39 8.17 9.83
CA GLY A 78 -1.20 9.35 9.01
C GLY A 78 0.18 9.47 8.40
N LEU A 79 1.23 9.11 9.14
CA LEU A 79 2.58 9.22 8.60
C LEU A 79 2.87 8.16 7.56
N ILE A 80 2.30 6.98 7.73
CA ILE A 80 2.43 5.94 6.73
C ILE A 80 1.68 6.35 5.46
N ILE A 81 0.46 6.88 5.61
CA ILE A 81 -0.29 7.38 4.47
C ILE A 81 0.51 8.47 3.75
N ARG A 82 1.13 9.35 4.52
CA ARG A 82 1.93 10.41 3.93
C ARG A 82 3.11 9.85 3.15
N ALA A 83 3.80 8.85 3.71
CA ALA A 83 4.93 8.24 3.02
C ALA A 83 4.49 7.61 1.71
N VAL A 84 3.37 6.89 1.72
CA VAL A 84 2.85 6.27 0.52
C VAL A 84 2.48 7.34 -0.51
N THR A 85 1.87 8.44 -0.05
CA THR A 85 1.49 9.52 -0.95
C THR A 85 2.71 10.13 -1.63
N LEU A 86 3.77 10.40 -0.86
CA LEU A 86 4.97 10.98 -1.42
C LEU A 86 5.64 10.03 -2.41
N TYR A 87 5.69 8.76 -2.05
CA TYR A 87 6.28 7.76 -2.92
C TYR A 87 5.51 7.66 -4.24
N CYS A 88 4.19 7.60 -4.17
CA CYS A 88 3.39 7.47 -5.38
C CYS A 88 3.48 8.73 -6.23
N LYS A 89 3.50 9.91 -5.62
CA LYS A 89 3.64 11.14 -6.39
C LYS A 89 4.97 11.18 -7.11
N ALA A 90 6.03 10.69 -6.47
CA ALA A 90 7.34 10.63 -7.11
C ALA A 90 7.32 9.65 -8.28
N GLU A 91 6.76 8.46 -8.05
CA GLU A 91 6.76 7.43 -9.08
C GLU A 91 5.89 7.79 -10.28
N PHE A 92 4.78 8.49 -10.03
CA PHE A 92 3.89 8.89 -11.12
C PHE A 92 4.31 10.23 -11.74
N GLY A 93 5.36 10.86 -11.23
CA GLY A 93 5.82 12.13 -11.77
C GLY A 93 4.83 13.28 -11.60
N TYR A 94 4.12 13.29 -10.50
CA TYR A 94 3.05 14.25 -10.27
C TYR A 94 3.57 15.69 -10.41
N ASN A 95 2.93 16.49 -11.23
CA ASN A 95 3.27 17.91 -11.44
C ASN A 95 4.72 18.14 -11.84
N ASN A 96 5.35 17.15 -12.44
CA ASN A 96 6.76 17.26 -12.87
C ASN A 96 7.70 17.55 -11.70
N ASN A 97 7.31 17.11 -10.49
CA ASN A 97 8.10 17.35 -9.30
C ASN A 97 8.59 16.06 -8.67
N ALA A 98 8.86 15.05 -9.49
CA ALA A 98 9.23 13.72 -8.99
C ALA A 98 10.39 13.79 -8.00
N GLU A 99 11.42 14.55 -8.31
CA GLU A 99 12.60 14.61 -7.46
C GLU A 99 12.27 15.21 -6.10
N LYS A 100 11.44 16.26 -6.09
CA LYS A 100 11.05 16.89 -4.84
C LYS A 100 10.29 15.90 -3.96
N PHE A 101 9.36 15.16 -4.55
CA PHE A 101 8.60 14.19 -3.77
C PHE A 101 9.48 13.04 -3.31
N ARG A 102 10.45 12.63 -4.13
CA ARG A 102 11.38 11.57 -3.74
C ARG A 102 12.21 12.01 -2.54
N ASN A 103 12.72 13.23 -2.57
CA ASN A 103 13.51 13.74 -1.47
C ASN A 103 12.70 13.83 -0.19
N SER A 104 11.46 14.28 -0.29
CA SER A 104 10.58 14.35 0.87
C SER A 104 10.28 12.96 1.41
N TYR A 105 10.08 12.00 0.52
CA TYR A 105 9.84 10.63 0.92
C TYR A 105 11.05 10.05 1.65
N ASP A 106 12.24 10.26 1.08
CA ASP A 106 13.45 9.72 1.69
C ASP A 106 13.66 10.28 3.09
N THR A 107 13.39 11.55 3.27
CA THR A 107 13.51 12.18 4.58
C THR A 107 12.52 11.58 5.57
N LEU A 108 11.28 11.40 5.15
CA LEU A 108 10.28 10.85 6.04
C LEU A 108 10.60 9.39 6.36
N LYS A 109 11.02 8.62 5.35
CA LYS A 109 11.38 7.23 5.58
C LYS A 109 12.51 7.12 6.60
N MET A 110 13.50 7.98 6.49
CA MET A 110 14.60 7.96 7.43
C MET A 110 14.11 8.22 8.85
N ARG A 111 13.23 9.20 9.01
CA ARG A 111 12.67 9.49 10.32
C ARG A 111 11.90 8.32 10.90
N LEU A 112 11.09 7.68 10.06
CA LEU A 112 10.30 6.55 10.51
C LEU A 112 11.19 5.39 10.92
N SER A 113 12.24 5.14 10.15
CA SER A 113 13.12 4.00 10.44
C SER A 113 13.89 4.21 11.73
N MET A 114 14.08 5.44 12.13
CA MET A 114 14.81 5.75 13.36
C MET A 114 13.88 5.92 14.56
N SER A 115 12.58 5.87 14.35
CA SER A 115 11.62 6.06 15.42
C SER A 115 11.31 4.72 16.06
N GLN A 116 11.44 4.64 17.37
CA GLN A 116 11.13 3.40 18.06
C GLN A 116 9.71 2.98 17.83
N GLU A 117 8.80 3.94 17.72
CA GLU A 117 7.40 3.64 17.50
C GLU A 117 7.21 2.91 16.17
N TYR A 118 7.94 3.29 15.14
CA TYR A 118 7.73 2.75 13.81
C TYR A 118 8.68 1.61 13.46
N ASN A 119 9.78 1.45 14.18
CA ASN A 119 10.65 0.33 13.88
C ASN A 119 10.37 -0.88 14.77
N THR A 120 9.25 -0.84 15.50
CA THR A 120 8.78 -1.96 16.29
C THR A 120 7.49 -2.45 15.65
N PRO A 121 7.34 -3.76 15.45
CA PRO A 121 6.13 -4.27 14.78
C PRO A 121 4.87 -3.99 15.57
N ILE A 122 3.75 -3.91 14.88
CA ILE A 122 2.45 -3.84 15.54
C ILE A 122 2.24 -5.17 16.24
N VAL A 123 1.86 -5.13 17.52
CA VAL A 123 1.62 -6.36 18.26
C VAL A 123 0.13 -6.54 18.46
N SER A 124 -0.30 -7.80 18.46
CA SER A 124 -1.69 -8.11 18.69
C SER A 124 -2.00 -7.94 20.15
N GLU A 125 -3.27 -7.85 20.46
CA GLU A 125 -3.69 -7.74 21.83
C GLU A 125 -3.26 -8.96 22.63
N THR A 126 -3.28 -10.12 22.02
CA THR A 126 -2.85 -11.34 22.67
C THR A 126 -1.37 -11.27 23.04
N ASP A 127 -0.55 -10.77 22.13
CA ASP A 127 0.86 -10.66 22.41
C ASP A 127 1.12 -9.68 23.54
N THR A 128 0.40 -8.58 23.55
CA THR A 128 0.55 -7.59 24.60
C THR A 128 0.19 -8.18 25.94
N LYS A 129 -0.92 -8.91 26.00
CA LYS A 129 -1.33 -9.54 27.20
C LYS A 129 -0.32 -10.53 27.71
N ARG A 130 0.24 -11.33 26.81
CA ARG A 130 1.23 -12.30 27.21
C ARG A 130 2.46 -11.63 27.80
N ARG A 131 2.88 -10.53 27.23
CA ARG A 131 4.03 -9.82 27.75
C ARG A 131 3.77 -9.28 29.14
N GLU A 132 2.59 -8.73 29.35
CA GLU A 132 2.23 -8.23 30.65
C GLU A 132 2.22 -9.33 31.67
N SER A 133 1.71 -10.48 31.28
CA SER A 133 1.68 -11.61 32.22
C SER A 133 3.09 -12.07 32.53
N GLY A 134 3.99 -12.00 31.59
CA GLY A 134 5.33 -12.43 31.81
C GLY A 134 6.14 -11.44 32.60
N GLY A 135 5.69 -10.20 32.61
CA GLY A 135 6.39 -9.20 33.34
C GLY A 135 5.99 -9.18 34.77
#